data_0e6dfd34e39444d1930a6d0639a2c84b
#
_entry.id   0e6dfd34e39444d1930a6d0639a2c84b
#
_cell.length_a   1.000
_cell.length_b   1.000
_cell.length_c   1.000
_cell.angle_alpha   90.00
_cell.angle_beta   90.00
_cell.angle_gamma   90.00
#
_symmetry.space_group_name_H-M   'P 1'
#
loop_
_entity.id
_entity.type
_entity.pdbx_description
1 polymer ?
#
loop_
_entity_poly.entity_id
_entity_poly.type
_entity_poly.pdbx_seq_one_letter_code
_entity_poly.pdbx_strand_id
1 'polypeptide(L)'
;MTTAPIAGGPGTPTSRPTSAEPGLPLSGLLALSAAAFTAVLTELLPAGLLPRMAPDLGVSEARVGFLVTGYAVASFLAAIPLTAALRGLPRRPVLIGALLGFAAANAVTALSSSYGLTFAARLVAGAMGGTLWAMLVGYAARMVPAERRGRAIAIVLAGITLALSLGLPAGTALADALGWRAAFASPALLAVLLVVWIRRRVPGFPGEARGERVPLPRVAALPGIGTVLSVTLTLLVGHQVMYTYVAPFSENAGFGRTGLVLLVFGAATVVGIWLTGVLIDRHPRRTLLAALALLAAAMLTLGTYAGHGAVLLLAVALWGMAFGGAPTLIQTALVDASGPANADVATSLQTTVYNAGIAAGSLTGGLILEGSGADALPWTTFLLVTVTLTIVAAGRRHAFPSRRRTELSTVGPRSTGGRVRHGE
;
A
#
# COMPACT_ATOMS: atom_id res chain seq x y z
N MET A 1 54.64 59.01 -36.04
CA MET A 1 53.98 57.90 -36.78
C MET A 1 53.78 56.79 -35.75
N THR A 2 52.56 56.66 -35.17
CA THR A 2 52.24 55.78 -34.11
C THR A 2 51.16 54.79 -34.62
N THR A 3 51.51 53.53 -34.72
CA THR A 3 50.62 52.48 -35.18
C THR A 3 49.90 51.86 -33.95
N ALA A 4 48.56 51.91 -33.96
CA ALA A 4 47.70 51.27 -32.94
C ALA A 4 47.54 49.76 -33.24
N PRO A 5 47.40 48.92 -32.21
CA PRO A 5 47.14 47.49 -32.40
C PRO A 5 45.66 47.22 -32.63
N ILE A 6 45.38 46.22 -33.48
CA ILE A 6 44.09 45.76 -33.94
C ILE A 6 43.43 44.93 -32.78
N ALA A 7 42.16 45.25 -32.47
CA ALA A 7 41.34 44.55 -31.50
C ALA A 7 41.00 43.10 -31.94
N GLY A 8 41.21 42.15 -31.06
CA GLY A 8 40.81 40.75 -31.21
C GLY A 8 39.30 40.61 -31.25
N GLY A 9 38.79 39.82 -32.20
CA GLY A 9 37.38 39.52 -32.36
C GLY A 9 36.79 38.66 -31.22
N PRO A 10 35.47 38.66 -31.06
CA PRO A 10 34.80 37.96 -29.99
C PRO A 10 34.92 36.42 -30.15
N GLY A 11 35.52 35.77 -29.14
CA GLY A 11 35.63 34.34 -29.08
C GLY A 11 34.23 33.68 -29.09
N THR A 12 34.05 32.72 -29.98
CA THR A 12 32.89 31.83 -30.04
C THR A 12 32.69 31.16 -28.70
N PRO A 13 31.46 31.17 -28.13
CA PRO A 13 31.19 30.44 -26.90
C PRO A 13 31.33 28.94 -27.16
N THR A 14 32.35 28.33 -26.56
CA THR A 14 32.48 26.87 -26.50
C THR A 14 31.25 26.30 -25.83
N SER A 15 30.40 25.62 -26.57
CA SER A 15 29.29 24.83 -26.06
C SER A 15 29.85 23.79 -25.08
N ARG A 16 29.56 23.98 -23.75
CA ARG A 16 29.81 22.95 -22.76
C ARG A 16 29.09 21.69 -23.22
N PRO A 17 29.74 20.50 -23.17
CA PRO A 17 29.07 19.26 -23.45
C PRO A 17 27.90 19.13 -22.46
N THR A 18 26.70 19.02 -22.97
CA THR A 18 25.51 18.65 -22.21
C THR A 18 25.80 17.30 -21.57
N SER A 19 26.13 17.34 -20.27
CA SER A 19 26.24 16.13 -19.47
C SER A 19 24.90 15.38 -19.61
N ALA A 20 24.95 14.22 -20.25
CA ALA A 20 23.78 13.33 -20.36
C ALA A 20 23.15 13.21 -18.98
N GLU A 21 21.89 13.62 -18.85
CA GLU A 21 21.18 13.50 -17.57
C GLU A 21 21.27 12.05 -17.07
N PRO A 22 21.76 11.83 -15.86
CA PRO A 22 21.90 10.47 -15.33
C PRO A 22 20.52 9.80 -15.34
N GLY A 23 20.43 8.68 -16.07
CA GLY A 23 19.20 7.89 -16.17
C GLY A 23 18.68 7.47 -14.78
N LEU A 24 17.41 7.06 -14.70
CA LEU A 24 16.86 6.53 -13.46
C LEU A 24 17.71 5.35 -12.95
N PRO A 25 18.05 5.26 -11.65
CA PRO A 25 18.77 4.12 -11.06
C PRO A 25 17.86 2.90 -10.96
N LEU A 26 17.41 2.38 -12.11
CA LEU A 26 16.39 1.34 -12.23
C LEU A 26 16.72 0.10 -11.39
N SER A 27 17.98 -0.35 -11.39
CA SER A 27 18.37 -1.53 -10.62
C SER A 27 18.14 -1.37 -9.12
N GLY A 28 18.43 -0.20 -8.56
CA GLY A 28 18.16 0.10 -7.16
C GLY A 28 16.67 0.24 -6.85
N LEU A 29 15.92 0.90 -7.75
CA LEU A 29 14.46 1.06 -7.61
C LEU A 29 13.73 -0.29 -7.72
N LEU A 30 14.17 -1.18 -8.62
CA LEU A 30 13.63 -2.54 -8.74
C LEU A 30 13.96 -3.39 -7.52
N ALA A 31 15.13 -3.22 -6.90
CA ALA A 31 15.46 -3.89 -5.65
C ALA A 31 14.51 -3.44 -4.50
N LEU A 32 14.18 -2.15 -4.43
CA LEU A 32 13.18 -1.63 -3.46
C LEU A 32 11.76 -2.09 -3.81
N SER A 33 11.40 -2.20 -5.09
CA SER A 33 10.12 -2.76 -5.55
C SER A 33 9.98 -4.23 -5.15
N ALA A 34 11.05 -5.02 -5.31
CA ALA A 34 11.07 -6.41 -4.88
C ALA A 34 11.02 -6.54 -3.33
N ALA A 35 11.56 -5.57 -2.59
CA ALA A 35 11.38 -5.51 -1.13
C ALA A 35 9.92 -5.22 -0.74
N ALA A 36 9.24 -4.30 -1.45
CA ALA A 36 7.80 -4.06 -1.27
C ALA A 36 6.96 -5.31 -1.62
N PHE A 37 7.29 -5.99 -2.72
CA PHE A 37 6.69 -7.27 -3.10
C PHE A 37 6.83 -8.31 -1.97
N THR A 38 8.04 -8.49 -1.45
CA THR A 38 8.32 -9.47 -0.37
C THR A 38 7.56 -9.12 0.91
N ALA A 39 7.44 -7.84 1.24
CA ALA A 39 6.69 -7.39 2.40
C ALA A 39 5.21 -7.76 2.32
N VAL A 40 4.53 -7.41 1.20
CA VAL A 40 3.11 -7.72 0.97
C VAL A 40 2.88 -9.23 0.87
N LEU A 41 3.76 -9.94 0.15
CA LEU A 41 3.66 -11.39 0.05
C LEU A 41 3.73 -12.05 1.43
N THR A 42 4.73 -11.69 2.25
CA THR A 42 4.87 -12.21 3.61
C THR A 42 3.65 -11.89 4.48
N GLU A 43 3.11 -10.68 4.38
CA GLU A 43 1.95 -10.22 5.15
C GLU A 43 0.72 -11.07 4.88
N LEU A 44 0.37 -11.27 3.61
CA LEU A 44 -0.89 -11.83 3.17
C LEU A 44 -0.84 -13.33 2.81
N LEU A 45 0.35 -13.93 2.74
CA LEU A 45 0.50 -15.33 2.36
C LEU A 45 -0.36 -16.29 3.20
N PRO A 46 -0.51 -16.12 4.55
CA PRO A 46 -1.39 -17.00 5.32
C PRO A 46 -2.83 -17.03 4.80
N ALA A 47 -3.37 -15.91 4.31
CA ALA A 47 -4.76 -15.83 3.82
C ALA A 47 -5.08 -16.84 2.71
N GLY A 48 -4.11 -17.17 1.86
CA GLY A 48 -4.26 -18.20 0.82
C GLY A 48 -3.97 -19.62 1.28
N LEU A 49 -3.50 -19.81 2.53
CA LEU A 49 -2.95 -21.10 3.01
C LEU A 49 -3.63 -21.63 4.27
N LEU A 50 -4.69 -20.96 4.77
CA LEU A 50 -5.36 -21.33 6.03
C LEU A 50 -5.72 -22.82 6.13
N PRO A 51 -6.41 -23.42 5.12
CA PRO A 51 -6.84 -24.81 5.21
C PRO A 51 -5.69 -25.82 5.28
N ARG A 52 -4.50 -25.45 4.74
CA ARG A 52 -3.29 -26.30 4.77
C ARG A 52 -2.47 -26.13 6.03
N MET A 53 -2.43 -24.91 6.58
CA MET A 53 -1.67 -24.62 7.80
C MET A 53 -2.38 -25.09 9.05
N ALA A 54 -3.72 -25.03 9.10
CA ALA A 54 -4.51 -25.33 10.27
C ALA A 54 -4.31 -26.76 10.79
N PRO A 55 -4.43 -27.82 9.96
CA PRO A 55 -4.18 -29.21 10.41
C PRO A 55 -2.75 -29.42 10.88
N ASP A 56 -1.76 -28.91 10.15
CA ASP A 56 -0.33 -29.09 10.45
C ASP A 56 0.11 -28.40 11.75
N LEU A 57 -0.57 -27.32 12.12
CA LEU A 57 -0.31 -26.56 13.37
C LEU A 57 -1.24 -26.95 14.51
N GLY A 58 -2.20 -27.85 14.27
CA GLY A 58 -3.17 -28.34 15.27
C GLY A 58 -4.12 -27.25 15.79
N VAL A 59 -4.54 -26.31 14.92
CA VAL A 59 -5.40 -25.18 15.28
C VAL A 59 -6.52 -24.98 14.26
N SER A 60 -7.52 -24.13 14.60
CA SER A 60 -8.55 -23.72 13.64
C SER A 60 -8.00 -22.78 12.55
N GLU A 61 -8.69 -22.70 11.41
CA GLU A 61 -8.36 -21.76 10.33
C GLU A 61 -8.42 -20.30 10.79
N ALA A 62 -9.37 -19.98 11.69
CA ALA A 62 -9.45 -18.67 12.29
C ALA A 62 -8.17 -18.32 13.08
N ARG A 63 -7.62 -19.29 13.85
CA ARG A 63 -6.33 -19.09 14.52
C ARG A 63 -5.18 -18.88 13.53
N VAL A 64 -5.17 -19.58 12.40
CA VAL A 64 -4.19 -19.30 11.33
C VAL A 64 -4.40 -17.89 10.77
N GLY A 65 -5.64 -17.43 10.58
CA GLY A 65 -5.95 -16.05 10.20
C GLY A 65 -5.41 -15.00 11.18
N PHE A 66 -5.35 -15.31 12.47
CA PHE A 66 -4.73 -14.42 13.47
C PHE A 66 -3.22 -14.24 13.28
N LEU A 67 -2.55 -15.05 12.45
CA LEU A 67 -1.16 -14.79 12.02
C LEU A 67 -1.07 -13.51 11.19
N VAL A 68 -2.11 -13.18 10.40
CA VAL A 68 -2.22 -11.90 9.67
C VAL A 68 -2.48 -10.77 10.66
N THR A 69 -3.39 -10.97 11.61
CA THR A 69 -3.65 -10.01 12.70
C THR A 69 -2.38 -9.69 13.48
N GLY A 70 -1.65 -10.72 13.92
CA GLY A 70 -0.39 -10.56 14.68
C GLY A 70 0.65 -9.75 13.91
N TYR A 71 0.83 -10.06 12.63
CA TYR A 71 1.72 -9.28 11.74
C TYR A 71 1.29 -7.81 11.67
N ALA A 72 0.01 -7.53 11.40
CA ALA A 72 -0.49 -6.17 11.23
C ALA A 72 -0.43 -5.36 12.54
N VAL A 73 -0.75 -5.98 13.68
CA VAL A 73 -0.61 -5.35 15.01
C VAL A 73 0.85 -5.01 15.29
N ALA A 74 1.77 -5.94 15.06
CA ALA A 74 3.19 -5.71 15.28
C ALA A 74 3.74 -4.63 14.34
N SER A 75 3.30 -4.62 13.07
CA SER A 75 3.65 -3.57 12.09
C SER A 75 3.16 -2.20 12.55
N PHE A 76 1.91 -2.12 13.01
CA PHE A 76 1.31 -0.89 13.54
C PHE A 76 2.04 -0.38 14.79
N LEU A 77 2.24 -1.24 15.78
CA LEU A 77 2.87 -0.87 17.05
C LEU A 77 4.36 -0.55 16.90
N ALA A 78 5.07 -1.22 15.99
CA ALA A 78 6.48 -1.00 15.75
C ALA A 78 6.76 0.20 14.84
N ALA A 79 5.85 0.57 13.94
CA ALA A 79 6.07 1.59 12.91
C ALA A 79 6.55 2.92 13.49
N ILE A 80 5.93 3.43 14.55
CA ILE A 80 6.30 4.71 15.16
C ILE A 80 7.55 4.59 16.05
N PRO A 81 7.59 3.72 17.08
CA PRO A 81 8.72 3.69 18.01
C PRO A 81 10.00 3.18 17.35
N LEU A 82 9.91 2.16 16.48
CA LEU A 82 11.09 1.60 15.82
C LEU A 82 11.63 2.57 14.76
N THR A 83 10.77 3.21 13.99
CA THR A 83 11.19 4.29 13.06
C THR A 83 11.84 5.44 13.83
N ALA A 84 11.28 5.85 14.97
CA ALA A 84 11.85 6.92 15.79
C ALA A 84 13.23 6.54 16.37
N ALA A 85 13.39 5.30 16.83
CA ALA A 85 14.65 4.79 17.36
C ALA A 85 15.74 4.67 16.27
N LEU A 86 15.36 4.26 15.07
CA LEU A 86 16.28 4.00 13.96
C LEU A 86 16.56 5.23 13.07
N ARG A 87 15.87 6.39 13.29
CA ARG A 87 16.04 7.61 12.47
C ARG A 87 17.48 8.12 12.38
N GLY A 88 18.22 8.06 13.47
CA GLY A 88 19.61 8.53 13.52
C GLY A 88 20.61 7.60 12.83
N LEU A 89 20.22 6.37 12.50
CA LEU A 89 21.09 5.39 11.89
C LEU A 89 21.16 5.55 10.37
N PRO A 90 22.27 5.17 9.73
CA PRO A 90 22.39 5.14 8.28
C PRO A 90 21.28 4.26 7.67
N ARG A 91 20.62 4.75 6.63
CA ARG A 91 19.40 4.13 6.08
C ARG A 91 19.61 2.74 5.48
N ARG A 92 20.75 2.51 4.81
CA ARG A 92 21.04 1.24 4.16
C ARG A 92 21.25 0.08 5.14
N PRO A 93 22.03 0.19 6.23
CA PRO A 93 22.09 -0.83 7.27
C PRO A 93 20.72 -1.16 7.90
N VAL A 94 19.88 -0.14 8.16
CA VAL A 94 18.52 -0.36 8.70
C VAL A 94 17.66 -1.16 7.73
N LEU A 95 17.68 -0.81 6.43
CA LEU A 95 16.96 -1.54 5.38
C LEU A 95 17.42 -3.01 5.29
N ILE A 96 18.74 -3.24 5.33
CA ILE A 96 19.31 -4.59 5.33
C ILE A 96 18.92 -5.36 6.59
N GLY A 97 18.99 -4.73 7.76
CA GLY A 97 18.59 -5.34 9.04
C GLY A 97 17.12 -5.76 9.04
N ALA A 98 16.24 -4.91 8.51
CA ALA A 98 14.81 -5.24 8.36
C ALA A 98 14.60 -6.44 7.42
N LEU A 99 15.30 -6.51 6.28
CA LEU A 99 15.21 -7.65 5.36
C LEU A 99 15.78 -8.94 5.95
N LEU A 100 16.87 -8.87 6.72
CA LEU A 100 17.40 -10.03 7.44
C LEU A 100 16.44 -10.53 8.53
N GLY A 101 15.80 -9.61 9.27
CA GLY A 101 14.73 -9.94 10.20
C GLY A 101 13.54 -10.61 9.51
N PHE A 102 13.17 -10.14 8.33
CA PHE A 102 12.17 -10.78 7.46
C PHE A 102 12.57 -12.20 7.05
N ALA A 103 13.79 -12.36 6.56
CA ALA A 103 14.32 -13.67 6.16
C ALA A 103 14.28 -14.66 7.33
N ALA A 104 14.76 -14.24 8.51
CA ALA A 104 14.75 -15.06 9.71
C ALA A 104 13.33 -15.43 10.15
N ALA A 105 12.40 -14.46 10.18
CA ALA A 105 11.01 -14.70 10.59
C ALA A 105 10.28 -15.65 9.63
N ASN A 106 10.46 -15.48 8.31
CA ASN A 106 9.89 -16.39 7.32
C ASN A 106 10.52 -17.78 7.38
N ALA A 107 11.83 -17.89 7.60
CA ALA A 107 12.52 -19.16 7.78
C ALA A 107 12.01 -19.90 9.03
N VAL A 108 11.86 -19.20 10.17
CA VAL A 108 11.25 -19.77 11.39
C VAL A 108 9.83 -20.24 11.11
N THR A 109 9.02 -19.45 10.40
CA THR A 109 7.65 -19.85 10.02
C THR A 109 7.66 -21.11 9.15
N ALA A 110 8.57 -21.21 8.17
CA ALA A 110 8.69 -22.36 7.28
C ALA A 110 9.13 -23.65 8.01
N LEU A 111 9.94 -23.53 9.05
CA LEU A 111 10.50 -24.67 9.80
C LEU A 111 9.68 -25.04 11.03
N SER A 112 8.77 -24.16 11.48
CA SER A 112 8.00 -24.37 12.71
C SER A 112 6.92 -25.44 12.55
N SER A 113 6.78 -26.26 13.58
CA SER A 113 5.63 -27.17 13.81
C SER A 113 4.72 -26.67 14.92
N SER A 114 5.01 -25.53 15.55
CA SER A 114 4.25 -24.97 16.66
C SER A 114 3.57 -23.67 16.24
N TYR A 115 2.26 -23.56 16.51
CA TYR A 115 1.50 -22.32 16.28
C TYR A 115 2.09 -21.13 17.05
N GLY A 116 2.46 -21.33 18.34
CA GLY A 116 3.03 -20.26 19.16
C GLY A 116 4.33 -19.69 18.59
N LEU A 117 5.25 -20.56 18.13
CA LEU A 117 6.50 -20.12 17.49
C LEU A 117 6.23 -19.42 16.16
N THR A 118 5.31 -19.96 15.35
CA THR A 118 4.86 -19.33 14.10
C THR A 118 4.28 -17.95 14.37
N PHE A 119 3.41 -17.81 15.39
CA PHE A 119 2.82 -16.51 15.76
C PHE A 119 3.90 -15.51 16.22
N ALA A 120 4.85 -15.93 17.06
CA ALA A 120 5.97 -15.06 17.45
C ALA A 120 6.82 -14.62 16.25
N ALA A 121 7.10 -15.52 15.32
CA ALA A 121 7.78 -15.18 14.07
C ALA A 121 6.98 -14.15 13.23
N ARG A 122 5.65 -14.25 13.20
CA ARG A 122 4.78 -13.28 12.53
C ARG A 122 4.82 -11.90 13.17
N LEU A 123 4.91 -11.81 14.52
CA LEU A 123 5.12 -10.53 15.22
C LEU A 123 6.45 -9.88 14.81
N VAL A 124 7.53 -10.67 14.76
CA VAL A 124 8.85 -10.17 14.30
C VAL A 124 8.77 -9.72 12.85
N ALA A 125 8.16 -10.52 11.96
CA ALA A 125 7.96 -10.15 10.56
C ALA A 125 7.16 -8.85 10.43
N GLY A 126 6.10 -8.67 11.21
CA GLY A 126 5.29 -7.45 11.23
C GLY A 126 6.10 -6.22 11.65
N ALA A 127 6.89 -6.30 12.72
CA ALA A 127 7.76 -5.21 13.15
C ALA A 127 8.80 -4.82 12.08
N MET A 128 9.39 -5.81 11.41
CA MET A 128 10.30 -5.58 10.27
C MET A 128 9.56 -4.97 9.08
N GLY A 129 8.32 -5.42 8.81
CA GLY A 129 7.44 -4.89 7.77
C GLY A 129 7.12 -3.42 7.96
N GLY A 130 6.68 -3.03 9.16
CA GLY A 130 6.44 -1.63 9.50
C GLY A 130 7.67 -0.75 9.29
N THR A 131 8.86 -1.26 9.63
CA THR A 131 10.14 -0.57 9.40
C THR A 131 10.43 -0.42 7.89
N LEU A 132 10.23 -1.46 7.09
CA LEU A 132 10.41 -1.41 5.64
C LEU A 132 9.48 -0.38 5.01
N TRP A 133 8.18 -0.40 5.33
CA TRP A 133 7.20 0.52 4.79
C TRP A 133 7.53 1.99 5.10
N ALA A 134 7.96 2.28 6.32
CA ALA A 134 8.38 3.62 6.72
C ALA A 134 9.58 4.15 5.92
N MET A 135 10.36 3.26 5.29
CA MET A 135 11.59 3.64 4.58
C MET A 135 11.47 3.65 3.07
N LEU A 136 10.69 2.73 2.46
CA LEU A 136 10.73 2.45 1.02
C LEU A 136 10.45 3.68 0.16
N VAL A 137 9.38 4.43 0.46
CA VAL A 137 8.99 5.63 -0.31
C VAL A 137 10.02 6.75 -0.17
N GLY A 138 10.45 7.03 1.06
CA GLY A 138 11.49 8.03 1.34
C GLY A 138 12.84 7.67 0.71
N TYR A 139 13.16 6.38 0.65
CA TYR A 139 14.38 5.88 0.00
C TYR A 139 14.34 6.11 -1.51
N ALA A 140 13.24 5.73 -2.17
CA ALA A 140 13.02 5.95 -3.60
C ALA A 140 13.13 7.44 -3.97
N ALA A 141 12.51 8.31 -3.17
CA ALA A 141 12.53 9.75 -3.38
C ALA A 141 13.94 10.37 -3.27
N ARG A 142 14.82 9.80 -2.42
CA ARG A 142 16.21 10.26 -2.25
C ARG A 142 17.17 9.77 -3.34
N MET A 143 16.78 8.74 -4.10
CA MET A 143 17.63 8.19 -5.17
C MET A 143 17.59 8.99 -6.47
N VAL A 144 16.67 9.94 -6.58
CA VAL A 144 16.41 10.68 -7.82
C VAL A 144 16.18 12.18 -7.56
N PRO A 145 16.41 13.06 -8.56
CA PRO A 145 16.04 14.48 -8.48
C PRO A 145 14.53 14.68 -8.26
N ALA A 146 14.13 15.88 -7.80
CA ALA A 146 12.75 16.18 -7.40
C ALA A 146 11.72 15.89 -8.51
N GLU A 147 12.07 16.20 -9.77
CA GLU A 147 11.23 16.06 -10.96
C GLU A 147 10.88 14.59 -11.27
N ARG A 148 11.71 13.64 -10.81
CA ARG A 148 11.56 12.21 -11.08
C ARG A 148 11.07 11.39 -9.87
N ARG A 149 10.83 12.03 -8.71
CA ARG A 149 10.42 11.34 -7.47
C ARG A 149 9.14 10.54 -7.63
N GLY A 150 8.12 11.12 -8.29
CA GLY A 150 6.86 10.42 -8.53
C GLY A 150 7.05 9.11 -9.30
N ARG A 151 7.87 9.13 -10.35
CA ARG A 151 8.19 7.92 -11.14
C ARG A 151 8.97 6.88 -10.34
N ALA A 152 9.93 7.30 -9.52
CA ALA A 152 10.70 6.41 -8.68
C ALA A 152 9.82 5.73 -7.63
N ILE A 153 8.94 6.48 -6.97
CA ILE A 153 7.96 5.96 -6.00
C ILE A 153 7.00 4.98 -6.69
N ALA A 154 6.49 5.31 -7.88
CA ALA A 154 5.60 4.43 -8.64
C ALA A 154 6.26 3.09 -8.97
N ILE A 155 7.54 3.06 -9.36
CA ILE A 155 8.29 1.83 -9.61
C ILE A 155 8.39 0.99 -8.34
N VAL A 156 8.67 1.59 -7.18
CA VAL A 156 8.77 0.86 -5.91
C VAL A 156 7.40 0.30 -5.50
N LEU A 157 6.35 1.10 -5.60
CA LEU A 157 5.00 0.67 -5.22
C LEU A 157 4.39 -0.35 -6.20
N ALA A 158 4.89 -0.47 -7.43
CA ALA A 158 4.49 -1.53 -8.37
C ALA A 158 4.75 -2.93 -7.79
N GLY A 159 5.70 -3.08 -6.86
CA GLY A 159 5.93 -4.32 -6.12
C GLY A 159 4.69 -4.81 -5.36
N ILE A 160 3.87 -3.90 -4.83
CA ILE A 160 2.60 -4.23 -4.16
C ILE A 160 1.64 -4.91 -5.14
N THR A 161 1.44 -4.28 -6.30
CA THR A 161 0.54 -4.79 -7.34
C THR A 161 1.00 -6.16 -7.83
N LEU A 162 2.31 -6.35 -8.04
CA LEU A 162 2.87 -7.64 -8.43
C LEU A 162 2.67 -8.71 -7.33
N ALA A 163 2.80 -8.35 -6.05
CA ALA A 163 2.56 -9.28 -4.95
C ALA A 163 1.10 -9.75 -4.91
N LEU A 164 0.16 -8.82 -5.04
CA LEU A 164 -1.27 -9.13 -5.01
C LEU A 164 -1.74 -9.90 -6.25
N SER A 165 -1.23 -9.56 -7.44
CA SER A 165 -1.68 -10.15 -8.70
C SER A 165 -0.99 -11.47 -9.06
N LEU A 166 0.29 -11.62 -8.73
CA LEU A 166 1.09 -12.78 -9.10
C LEU A 166 1.67 -13.51 -7.88
N GLY A 167 2.12 -12.76 -6.87
CA GLY A 167 2.83 -13.32 -5.72
C GLY A 167 1.96 -14.27 -4.90
N LEU A 168 0.75 -13.87 -4.54
CA LEU A 168 -0.16 -14.70 -3.75
C LEU A 168 -0.64 -15.94 -4.52
N PRO A 169 -1.11 -15.84 -5.78
CA PRO A 169 -1.42 -17.02 -6.58
C PRO A 169 -0.22 -17.97 -6.76
N ALA A 170 0.98 -17.44 -7.00
CA ALA A 170 2.20 -18.25 -7.10
C ALA A 170 2.55 -18.90 -5.76
N GLY A 171 2.36 -18.19 -4.64
CA GLY A 171 2.55 -18.73 -3.30
C GLY A 171 1.61 -19.88 -2.98
N THR A 172 0.33 -19.77 -3.38
CA THR A 172 -0.65 -20.87 -3.22
C THR A 172 -0.32 -22.05 -4.14
N ALA A 173 0.06 -21.81 -5.40
CA ALA A 173 0.49 -22.85 -6.32
C ALA A 173 1.75 -23.57 -5.82
N LEU A 174 2.71 -22.84 -5.25
CA LEU A 174 3.89 -23.41 -4.63
C LEU A 174 3.53 -24.29 -3.43
N ALA A 175 2.56 -23.84 -2.63
CA ALA A 175 2.06 -24.61 -1.50
C ALA A 175 1.29 -25.87 -1.93
N ASP A 176 0.61 -25.85 -3.08
CA ASP A 176 -0.02 -27.02 -3.69
C ASP A 176 1.00 -28.07 -4.09
N ALA A 177 2.12 -27.62 -4.68
CA ALA A 177 3.13 -28.51 -5.23
C ALA A 177 4.11 -29.03 -4.16
N LEU A 178 4.54 -28.21 -3.21
CA LEU A 178 5.64 -28.48 -2.28
C LEU A 178 5.27 -28.28 -0.79
N GLY A 179 4.01 -27.99 -0.50
CA GLY A 179 3.53 -27.69 0.85
C GLY A 179 3.68 -26.22 1.26
N TRP A 180 2.87 -25.80 2.23
CA TRP A 180 2.82 -24.39 2.70
C TRP A 180 4.16 -23.89 3.26
N ARG A 181 5.00 -24.79 3.78
CA ARG A 181 6.33 -24.45 4.29
C ARG A 181 7.24 -23.91 3.18
N ALA A 182 7.18 -24.45 1.98
CA ALA A 182 7.92 -23.97 0.80
C ALA A 182 7.45 -22.55 0.40
N ALA A 183 6.16 -22.26 0.54
CA ALA A 183 5.62 -20.92 0.28
C ALA A 183 6.22 -19.86 1.21
N PHE A 184 6.52 -20.18 2.48
CA PHE A 184 7.22 -19.27 3.40
C PHE A 184 8.75 -19.28 3.23
N ALA A 185 9.33 -20.40 2.80
CA ALA A 185 10.75 -20.46 2.49
C ALA A 185 11.13 -19.58 1.29
N SER A 186 10.21 -19.40 0.32
CA SER A 186 10.46 -18.59 -0.87
C SER A 186 10.68 -17.10 -0.55
N PRO A 187 9.86 -16.38 0.24
CA PRO A 187 10.14 -15.01 0.63
C PRO A 187 11.34 -14.90 1.60
N ALA A 188 11.66 -15.94 2.38
CA ALA A 188 12.87 -15.96 3.19
C ALA A 188 14.12 -15.94 2.28
N LEU A 189 14.17 -16.80 1.27
CA LEU A 189 15.27 -16.82 0.29
C LEU A 189 15.34 -15.52 -0.50
N LEU A 190 14.17 -15.02 -0.98
CA LEU A 190 14.11 -13.77 -1.71
C LEU A 190 14.66 -12.60 -0.87
N ALA A 191 14.32 -12.52 0.42
CA ALA A 191 14.82 -11.47 1.30
C ALA A 191 16.36 -11.53 1.44
N VAL A 192 16.96 -12.72 1.52
CA VAL A 192 18.43 -12.89 1.53
C VAL A 192 19.05 -12.42 0.21
N LEU A 193 18.48 -12.80 -0.93
CA LEU A 193 18.95 -12.35 -2.25
C LEU A 193 18.82 -10.83 -2.40
N LEU A 194 17.75 -10.24 -1.87
CA LEU A 194 17.55 -8.79 -1.85
C LEU A 194 18.60 -8.06 -1.00
N VAL A 195 19.04 -8.62 0.10
CA VAL A 195 20.15 -8.04 0.88
C VAL A 195 21.40 -7.89 0.03
N VAL A 196 21.75 -8.92 -0.76
CA VAL A 196 22.92 -8.88 -1.67
C VAL A 196 22.70 -7.84 -2.77
N TRP A 197 21.51 -7.80 -3.37
CA TRP A 197 21.17 -6.84 -4.42
C TRP A 197 21.21 -5.40 -3.93
N ILE A 198 20.59 -5.11 -2.78
CA ILE A 198 20.58 -3.79 -2.13
C ILE A 198 22.01 -3.34 -1.76
N ARG A 199 22.82 -4.23 -1.21
CA ARG A 199 24.22 -3.89 -0.91
C ARG A 199 25.00 -3.42 -2.14
N ARG A 200 24.71 -3.98 -3.31
CA ARG A 200 25.43 -3.69 -4.56
C ARG A 200 24.88 -2.48 -5.33
N ARG A 201 23.57 -2.22 -5.25
CA ARG A 201 22.88 -1.30 -6.17
C ARG A 201 22.13 -0.15 -5.51
N VAL A 202 21.88 -0.19 -4.21
CA VAL A 202 21.18 0.87 -3.50
C VAL A 202 22.20 1.74 -2.76
N PRO A 203 22.24 3.07 -3.00
CA PRO A 203 23.17 3.96 -2.35
C PRO A 203 22.90 4.05 -0.85
N GLY A 204 23.94 4.32 -0.05
CA GLY A 204 23.80 4.61 1.36
C GLY A 204 23.38 6.07 1.57
N PHE A 205 22.44 6.29 2.50
CA PHE A 205 22.08 7.62 2.95
C PHE A 205 22.31 7.75 4.45
N PRO A 206 22.73 8.93 4.94
CA PRO A 206 22.84 9.20 6.37
C PRO A 206 21.48 9.13 7.04
N GLY A 207 21.47 8.98 8.37
CA GLY A 207 20.25 9.14 9.17
C GLY A 207 19.73 10.57 9.13
N GLU A 208 18.50 10.77 9.59
CA GLU A 208 17.89 12.09 9.68
C GLU A 208 18.42 12.88 10.87
N ALA A 209 18.79 14.15 10.62
CA ALA A 209 18.99 15.10 11.71
C ALA A 209 17.67 15.36 12.47
N ARG A 210 17.78 15.73 13.76
CA ARG A 210 16.63 16.12 14.58
C ARG A 210 16.03 17.42 14.02
N GLY A 211 14.95 17.32 13.23
CA GLY A 211 14.22 18.46 12.68
C GLY A 211 12.91 18.74 13.43
N GLU A 212 12.32 19.92 13.23
CA GLU A 212 11.03 20.31 13.79
C GLU A 212 9.92 19.35 13.33
N ARG A 213 9.23 18.75 14.29
CA ARG A 213 8.15 17.78 14.04
C ARG A 213 6.82 18.50 14.05
N VAL A 214 6.04 18.38 12.98
CA VAL A 214 4.63 18.76 13.03
C VAL A 214 3.90 17.74 13.92
N PRO A 215 3.18 18.17 14.97
CA PRO A 215 2.47 17.25 15.88
C PRO A 215 1.37 16.50 15.13
N LEU A 216 1.38 15.16 15.18
CA LEU A 216 0.36 14.29 14.59
C LEU A 216 -1.09 14.71 14.94
N PRO A 217 -1.44 15.05 16.22
CA PRO A 217 -2.79 15.47 16.58
C PRO A 217 -3.27 16.72 15.84
N ARG A 218 -2.37 17.65 15.52
CA ARG A 218 -2.72 18.88 14.79
C ARG A 218 -3.16 18.58 13.36
N VAL A 219 -2.50 17.64 12.69
CA VAL A 219 -2.87 17.23 11.32
C VAL A 219 -4.15 16.39 11.35
N ALA A 220 -4.29 15.48 12.32
CA ALA A 220 -5.50 14.67 12.50
C ALA A 220 -6.76 15.53 12.74
N ALA A 221 -6.62 16.70 13.35
CA ALA A 221 -7.71 17.64 13.62
C ALA A 221 -8.11 18.51 12.41
N LEU A 222 -7.38 18.46 11.29
CA LEU A 222 -7.74 19.21 10.09
C LEU A 222 -9.10 18.75 9.52
N PRO A 223 -9.93 19.69 9.01
CA PRO A 223 -11.23 19.35 8.44
C PRO A 223 -11.12 18.33 7.30
N GLY A 224 -11.87 17.25 7.39
CA GLY A 224 -11.90 16.17 6.38
C GLY A 224 -10.93 15.02 6.66
N ILE A 225 -9.82 15.21 7.37
CA ILE A 225 -8.85 14.15 7.67
C ILE A 225 -9.52 13.01 8.44
N GLY A 226 -10.23 13.30 9.52
CA GLY A 226 -10.94 12.28 10.31
C GLY A 226 -11.92 11.46 9.45
N THR A 227 -12.65 12.12 8.53
CA THR A 227 -13.57 11.44 7.62
C THR A 227 -12.83 10.51 6.65
N VAL A 228 -11.71 10.96 6.06
CA VAL A 228 -10.92 10.11 5.16
C VAL A 228 -10.30 8.93 5.91
N LEU A 229 -9.80 9.14 7.12
CA LEU A 229 -9.26 8.06 7.97
C LEU A 229 -10.34 7.06 8.38
N SER A 230 -11.57 7.51 8.67
CA SER A 230 -12.72 6.62 8.94
C SER A 230 -13.10 5.79 7.72
N VAL A 231 -13.10 6.37 6.51
CA VAL A 231 -13.30 5.65 5.25
C VAL A 231 -12.19 4.62 5.03
N THR A 232 -10.93 4.99 5.28
CA THR A 232 -9.80 4.05 5.21
C THR A 232 -10.03 2.87 6.16
N LEU A 233 -10.34 3.16 7.43
CA LEU A 233 -10.53 2.12 8.46
C LEU A 233 -11.68 1.16 8.10
N THR A 234 -12.88 1.69 7.84
CA THR A 234 -14.07 0.87 7.57
C THR A 234 -13.94 0.04 6.30
N LEU A 235 -13.34 0.61 5.24
CA LEU A 235 -13.06 -0.12 4.01
C LEU A 235 -12.07 -1.25 4.25
N LEU A 236 -10.98 -0.98 4.97
CA LEU A 236 -9.94 -1.98 5.23
C LEU A 236 -10.45 -3.10 6.13
N VAL A 237 -11.19 -2.76 7.20
CA VAL A 237 -11.79 -3.78 8.07
C VAL A 237 -12.69 -4.69 7.23
N GLY A 238 -13.63 -4.11 6.44
CA GLY A 238 -14.52 -4.90 5.59
C GLY A 238 -13.77 -5.75 4.58
N HIS A 239 -12.80 -5.18 3.87
CA HIS A 239 -11.99 -5.92 2.91
C HIS A 239 -11.26 -7.10 3.56
N GLN A 240 -10.60 -6.88 4.70
CA GLN A 240 -9.81 -7.92 5.36
C GLN A 240 -10.65 -9.02 6.03
N VAL A 241 -11.87 -8.73 6.46
CA VAL A 241 -12.84 -9.75 6.91
C VAL A 241 -13.00 -10.82 5.82
N MET A 242 -13.18 -10.42 4.57
CA MET A 242 -13.37 -11.35 3.46
C MET A 242 -12.06 -11.89 2.90
N TYR A 243 -11.06 -11.01 2.73
CA TYR A 243 -9.82 -11.35 2.05
C TYR A 243 -8.95 -12.34 2.83
N THR A 244 -8.84 -12.17 4.15
CA THR A 244 -8.06 -13.08 5.00
C THR A 244 -8.62 -14.50 4.98
N TYR A 245 -9.94 -14.62 4.88
CA TYR A 245 -10.66 -15.91 4.95
C TYR A 245 -11.28 -16.32 3.62
N VAL A 246 -10.73 -15.82 2.50
CA VAL A 246 -11.19 -16.17 1.15
C VAL A 246 -11.02 -17.66 0.84
N ALA A 247 -10.00 -18.31 1.40
CA ALA A 247 -9.76 -19.74 1.24
C ALA A 247 -10.89 -20.58 1.87
N PRO A 248 -11.14 -20.51 3.20
CA PRO A 248 -12.25 -21.25 3.81
C PRO A 248 -13.61 -20.87 3.23
N PHE A 249 -13.82 -19.60 2.84
CA PHE A 249 -15.04 -19.20 2.16
C PHE A 249 -15.22 -19.92 0.81
N SER A 250 -14.18 -19.94 -0.03
CA SER A 250 -14.25 -20.59 -1.34
C SER A 250 -14.42 -22.11 -1.24
N GLU A 251 -13.82 -22.75 -0.25
CA GLU A 251 -13.99 -24.17 0.05
C GLU A 251 -15.41 -24.48 0.52
N ASN A 252 -15.94 -23.69 1.47
CA ASN A 252 -17.32 -23.81 1.94
C ASN A 252 -18.36 -23.62 0.82
N ALA A 253 -18.06 -22.75 -0.14
CA ALA A 253 -18.87 -22.54 -1.35
C ALA A 253 -18.75 -23.68 -2.40
N GLY A 254 -17.98 -24.72 -2.12
CA GLY A 254 -17.74 -25.84 -3.03
C GLY A 254 -16.73 -25.56 -4.14
N PHE A 255 -15.97 -24.43 -4.05
CA PHE A 255 -14.99 -24.01 -5.04
C PHE A 255 -13.57 -24.11 -4.49
N GLY A 256 -13.04 -25.31 -4.37
CA GLY A 256 -11.73 -25.61 -3.74
C GLY A 256 -10.48 -25.12 -4.49
N ARG A 257 -10.61 -24.15 -5.44
CA ARG A 257 -9.49 -23.61 -6.22
C ARG A 257 -9.08 -22.21 -5.74
N THR A 258 -8.66 -22.08 -4.48
CA THR A 258 -8.27 -20.81 -3.87
C THR A 258 -7.23 -20.03 -4.68
N GLY A 259 -6.23 -20.72 -5.26
CA GLY A 259 -5.24 -20.09 -6.13
C GLY A 259 -5.84 -19.38 -7.35
N LEU A 260 -6.87 -19.97 -7.98
CA LEU A 260 -7.60 -19.33 -9.09
C LEU A 260 -8.42 -18.12 -8.60
N VAL A 261 -9.05 -18.21 -7.44
CA VAL A 261 -9.79 -17.07 -6.83
C VAL A 261 -8.86 -15.89 -6.61
N LEU A 262 -7.68 -16.12 -6.01
CA LEU A 262 -6.67 -15.07 -5.79
C LEU A 262 -6.07 -14.53 -7.09
N LEU A 263 -5.88 -15.37 -8.10
CA LEU A 263 -5.40 -14.94 -9.43
C LEU A 263 -6.42 -14.02 -10.11
N VAL A 264 -7.69 -14.40 -10.09
CA VAL A 264 -8.78 -13.58 -10.67
C VAL A 264 -8.89 -12.25 -9.92
N PHE A 265 -8.88 -12.29 -8.58
CA PHE A 265 -8.85 -11.08 -7.76
C PHE A 265 -7.68 -10.18 -8.12
N GLY A 266 -6.45 -10.72 -8.16
CA GLY A 266 -5.24 -9.97 -8.46
C GLY A 266 -5.23 -9.38 -9.87
N ALA A 267 -5.62 -10.13 -10.88
CA ALA A 267 -5.72 -9.65 -12.27
C ALA A 267 -6.76 -8.51 -12.39
N ALA A 268 -7.92 -8.68 -11.76
CA ALA A 268 -8.95 -7.66 -11.73
C ALA A 268 -8.52 -6.39 -10.96
N THR A 269 -7.72 -6.54 -9.90
CA THR A 269 -7.12 -5.43 -9.15
C THR A 269 -6.24 -4.56 -10.06
N VAL A 270 -5.43 -5.16 -10.95
CA VAL A 270 -4.63 -4.42 -11.94
C VAL A 270 -5.52 -3.59 -12.87
N VAL A 271 -6.61 -4.20 -13.35
CA VAL A 271 -7.61 -3.49 -14.19
C VAL A 271 -8.22 -2.32 -13.41
N GLY A 272 -8.58 -2.52 -12.15
CA GLY A 272 -9.14 -1.49 -11.27
C GLY A 272 -8.17 -0.32 -11.05
N ILE A 273 -6.89 -0.59 -10.83
CA ILE A 273 -5.84 0.44 -10.71
C ILE A 273 -5.73 1.26 -12.00
N TRP A 274 -5.71 0.58 -13.15
CA TRP A 274 -5.65 1.24 -14.46
C TRP A 274 -6.87 2.13 -14.72
N LEU A 275 -8.08 1.61 -14.51
CA LEU A 275 -9.33 2.37 -14.65
C LEU A 275 -9.35 3.60 -13.74
N THR A 276 -8.91 3.42 -12.48
CA THR A 276 -8.81 4.54 -11.53
C THR A 276 -7.81 5.57 -12.02
N GLY A 277 -6.63 5.17 -12.53
CA GLY A 277 -5.65 6.09 -13.09
C GLY A 277 -6.22 6.97 -14.22
N VAL A 278 -7.11 6.42 -15.05
CA VAL A 278 -7.77 7.17 -16.14
C VAL A 278 -8.87 8.12 -15.61
N LEU A 279 -9.56 7.74 -14.55
CA LEU A 279 -10.76 8.46 -14.06
C LEU A 279 -10.49 9.45 -12.93
N ILE A 280 -9.38 9.28 -12.19
CA ILE A 280 -9.08 10.02 -10.95
C ILE A 280 -9.00 11.53 -11.16
N ASP A 281 -8.44 11.97 -12.29
CA ASP A 281 -8.26 13.41 -12.57
C ASP A 281 -9.57 14.12 -12.91
N ARG A 282 -10.54 13.40 -13.47
CA ARG A 282 -11.82 13.98 -13.93
C ARG A 282 -12.92 13.91 -12.87
N HIS A 283 -13.08 12.76 -12.22
CA HIS A 283 -14.23 12.50 -11.34
C HIS A 283 -13.85 11.65 -10.10
N PRO A 284 -12.87 12.04 -9.26
CA PRO A 284 -12.34 11.18 -8.19
C PRO A 284 -13.42 10.67 -7.24
N ARG A 285 -14.34 11.55 -6.82
CA ARG A 285 -15.44 11.18 -5.93
C ARG A 285 -16.44 10.21 -6.56
N ARG A 286 -16.85 10.45 -7.81
CA ARG A 286 -17.79 9.55 -8.52
C ARG A 286 -17.16 8.17 -8.73
N THR A 287 -15.87 8.13 -9.05
CA THR A 287 -15.11 6.89 -9.21
C THR A 287 -15.06 6.11 -7.89
N LEU A 288 -14.79 6.79 -6.75
CA LEU A 288 -14.78 6.13 -5.44
C LEU A 288 -16.17 5.60 -5.06
N LEU A 289 -17.24 6.38 -5.26
CA LEU A 289 -18.62 5.94 -4.99
C LEU A 289 -19.00 4.74 -5.87
N ALA A 290 -18.66 4.77 -7.15
CA ALA A 290 -18.91 3.65 -8.08
C ALA A 290 -18.13 2.39 -7.67
N ALA A 291 -16.86 2.54 -7.29
CA ALA A 291 -16.04 1.43 -6.78
C ALA A 291 -16.64 0.83 -5.50
N LEU A 292 -17.05 1.64 -4.53
CA LEU A 292 -17.66 1.15 -3.29
C LEU A 292 -19.02 0.49 -3.55
N ALA A 293 -19.85 1.04 -4.45
CA ALA A 293 -21.11 0.43 -4.84
C ALA A 293 -20.90 -0.92 -5.54
N LEU A 294 -19.90 -1.00 -6.44
CA LEU A 294 -19.52 -2.24 -7.11
C LEU A 294 -19.01 -3.29 -6.12
N LEU A 295 -18.21 -2.86 -5.14
CA LEU A 295 -17.73 -3.74 -4.07
C LEU A 295 -18.87 -4.26 -3.21
N ALA A 296 -19.84 -3.41 -2.84
CA ALA A 296 -21.03 -3.82 -2.12
C ALA A 296 -21.87 -4.84 -2.93
N ALA A 297 -22.07 -4.59 -4.22
CA ALA A 297 -22.76 -5.51 -5.11
C ALA A 297 -22.03 -6.86 -5.23
N ALA A 298 -20.69 -6.86 -5.32
CA ALA A 298 -19.88 -8.07 -5.34
C ALA A 298 -20.06 -8.88 -4.04
N MET A 299 -20.05 -8.22 -2.88
CA MET A 299 -20.27 -8.91 -1.58
C MET A 299 -21.70 -9.46 -1.45
N LEU A 300 -22.70 -8.73 -1.91
CA LEU A 300 -24.09 -9.22 -1.96
C LEU A 300 -24.20 -10.47 -2.86
N THR A 301 -23.53 -10.46 -4.01
CA THR A 301 -23.49 -11.60 -4.94
C THR A 301 -22.80 -12.81 -4.31
N LEU A 302 -21.67 -12.60 -3.62
CA LEU A 302 -20.98 -13.67 -2.90
C LEU A 302 -21.82 -14.23 -1.74
N GLY A 303 -22.55 -13.39 -1.01
CA GLY A 303 -23.43 -13.84 0.08
C GLY A 303 -24.65 -14.64 -0.39
N THR A 304 -25.10 -14.44 -1.64
CA THR A 304 -26.33 -15.07 -2.15
C THR A 304 -26.11 -16.21 -3.13
N TYR A 305 -25.05 -16.16 -3.95
CA TYR A 305 -24.85 -17.06 -5.10
C TYR A 305 -23.47 -17.71 -5.17
N ALA A 306 -22.71 -17.75 -4.09
CA ALA A 306 -21.34 -18.29 -4.08
C ALA A 306 -21.26 -19.76 -4.51
N GLY A 307 -22.32 -20.56 -4.30
CA GLY A 307 -22.37 -21.97 -4.72
C GLY A 307 -22.24 -22.21 -6.24
N HIS A 308 -22.34 -21.15 -7.06
CA HIS A 308 -22.11 -21.22 -8.50
C HIS A 308 -20.69 -20.72 -8.84
N GLY A 309 -19.76 -21.58 -9.16
CA GLY A 309 -18.35 -21.23 -9.36
C GLY A 309 -18.08 -20.09 -10.37
N ALA A 310 -18.85 -19.99 -11.47
CA ALA A 310 -18.75 -18.89 -12.43
C ALA A 310 -19.17 -17.56 -11.81
N VAL A 311 -20.24 -17.56 -11.01
CA VAL A 311 -20.74 -16.36 -10.30
C VAL A 311 -19.75 -15.92 -9.23
N LEU A 312 -19.18 -16.89 -8.48
CA LEU A 312 -18.13 -16.63 -7.50
C LEU A 312 -16.92 -15.94 -8.16
N LEU A 313 -16.41 -16.48 -9.26
CA LEU A 313 -15.26 -15.88 -9.96
C LEU A 313 -15.58 -14.48 -10.52
N LEU A 314 -16.79 -14.29 -11.06
CA LEU A 314 -17.23 -12.96 -11.54
C LEU A 314 -17.32 -11.96 -10.38
N ALA A 315 -17.94 -12.33 -9.27
CA ALA A 315 -18.04 -11.48 -8.09
C ALA A 315 -16.67 -11.14 -7.49
N VAL A 316 -15.75 -12.11 -7.45
CA VAL A 316 -14.36 -11.89 -7.06
C VAL A 316 -13.62 -10.95 -8.01
N ALA A 317 -13.84 -11.06 -9.32
CA ALA A 317 -13.28 -10.12 -10.30
C ALA A 317 -13.82 -8.69 -10.08
N LEU A 318 -15.12 -8.55 -9.87
CA LEU A 318 -15.73 -7.24 -9.55
C LEU A 318 -15.19 -6.66 -8.23
N TRP A 319 -15.00 -7.49 -7.22
CA TRP A 319 -14.38 -7.11 -5.96
C TRP A 319 -12.95 -6.64 -6.14
N GLY A 320 -12.09 -7.42 -6.84
CA GLY A 320 -10.71 -7.04 -7.11
C GLY A 320 -10.61 -5.72 -7.88
N MET A 321 -11.41 -5.56 -8.94
CA MET A 321 -11.46 -4.34 -9.74
C MET A 321 -11.91 -3.13 -8.92
N ALA A 322 -12.93 -3.28 -8.08
CA ALA A 322 -13.46 -2.21 -7.24
C ALA A 322 -12.43 -1.79 -6.15
N PHE A 323 -11.80 -2.77 -5.51
CA PHE A 323 -10.82 -2.50 -4.44
C PHE A 323 -9.51 -1.93 -4.98
N GLY A 324 -9.04 -2.35 -6.16
CA GLY A 324 -7.71 -2.00 -6.68
C GLY A 324 -7.43 -0.49 -6.75
N GLY A 325 -8.42 0.31 -7.11
CA GLY A 325 -8.27 1.76 -7.20
C GLY A 325 -8.64 2.54 -5.93
N ALA A 326 -9.40 1.94 -5.02
CA ALA A 326 -9.95 2.63 -3.86
C ALA A 326 -8.87 3.24 -2.93
N PRO A 327 -7.76 2.56 -2.58
CA PRO A 327 -6.70 3.14 -1.77
C PRO A 327 -6.09 4.40 -2.38
N THR A 328 -5.87 4.42 -3.70
CA THR A 328 -5.31 5.58 -4.40
C THR A 328 -6.26 6.78 -4.36
N LEU A 329 -7.57 6.55 -4.55
CA LEU A 329 -8.59 7.60 -4.47
C LEU A 329 -8.69 8.18 -3.06
N ILE A 330 -8.64 7.34 -2.03
CA ILE A 330 -8.70 7.76 -0.63
C ILE A 330 -7.42 8.52 -0.25
N GLN A 331 -6.25 8.04 -0.69
CA GLN A 331 -4.98 8.73 -0.43
C GLN A 331 -4.93 10.10 -1.12
N THR A 332 -5.44 10.21 -2.35
CA THR A 332 -5.55 11.50 -3.03
C THR A 332 -6.45 12.46 -2.25
N ALA A 333 -7.61 12.00 -1.78
CA ALA A 333 -8.50 12.81 -0.96
C ALA A 333 -7.84 13.26 0.37
N LEU A 334 -7.00 12.40 0.97
CA LEU A 334 -6.24 12.73 2.18
C LEU A 334 -5.23 13.85 1.94
N VAL A 335 -4.46 13.74 0.86
CA VAL A 335 -3.45 14.75 0.49
C VAL A 335 -4.12 16.07 0.14
N ASP A 336 -5.24 16.04 -0.60
CA ASP A 336 -6.02 17.23 -0.93
C ASP A 336 -6.61 17.91 0.32
N ALA A 337 -7.04 17.14 1.33
CA ALA A 337 -7.57 17.65 2.59
C ALA A 337 -6.49 18.20 3.53
N SER A 338 -5.30 17.58 3.56
CA SER A 338 -4.19 17.96 4.44
C SER A 338 -3.41 19.17 3.93
N GLY A 339 -3.44 19.40 2.62
CA GLY A 339 -2.58 20.35 1.91
C GLY A 339 -1.12 19.89 1.80
N PRO A 340 -0.34 20.52 0.89
CA PRO A 340 1.03 20.05 0.56
C PRO A 340 1.99 20.02 1.76
N ALA A 341 1.87 20.99 2.68
CA ALA A 341 2.75 21.10 3.84
C ALA A 341 2.56 19.97 4.87
N ASN A 342 1.39 19.33 4.90
CA ASN A 342 1.06 18.29 5.88
C ASN A 342 0.91 16.90 5.25
N ALA A 343 1.14 16.77 3.94
CA ALA A 343 0.90 15.55 3.18
C ALA A 343 1.65 14.32 3.74
N ASP A 344 2.92 14.48 4.12
CA ASP A 344 3.74 13.40 4.67
C ASP A 344 3.20 12.89 6.01
N VAL A 345 2.79 13.83 6.88
CA VAL A 345 2.21 13.49 8.20
C VAL A 345 0.85 12.83 8.03
N ALA A 346 0.01 13.33 7.14
CA ALA A 346 -1.30 12.75 6.83
C ALA A 346 -1.16 11.33 6.26
N THR A 347 -0.21 11.10 5.35
CA THR A 347 0.07 9.77 4.78
C THR A 347 0.57 8.81 5.87
N SER A 348 1.40 9.29 6.81
CA SER A 348 1.84 8.47 7.95
C SER A 348 0.67 8.06 8.84
N LEU A 349 -0.27 8.98 9.13
CA LEU A 349 -1.51 8.67 9.85
C LEU A 349 -2.36 7.64 9.10
N GLN A 350 -2.50 7.79 7.78
CA GLN A 350 -3.26 6.84 6.96
C GLN A 350 -2.64 5.44 6.99
N THR A 351 -1.31 5.34 6.88
CA THR A 351 -0.60 4.05 6.98
C THR A 351 -0.86 3.38 8.32
N THR A 352 -0.86 4.16 9.40
CA THR A 352 -1.20 3.67 10.74
C THR A 352 -2.63 3.10 10.79
N VAL A 353 -3.61 3.85 10.28
CA VAL A 353 -5.01 3.43 10.22
C VAL A 353 -5.19 2.24 9.27
N TYR A 354 -4.41 2.16 8.19
CA TYR A 354 -4.40 1.04 7.25
C TYR A 354 -4.02 -0.27 7.96
N ASN A 355 -2.91 -0.29 8.68
CA ASN A 355 -2.48 -1.47 9.46
C ASN A 355 -3.48 -1.83 10.57
N ALA A 356 -4.05 -0.82 11.26
CA ALA A 356 -5.12 -1.05 12.23
C ALA A 356 -6.36 -1.69 11.58
N GLY A 357 -6.73 -1.28 10.38
CA GLY A 357 -7.81 -1.85 9.59
C GLY A 357 -7.55 -3.31 9.20
N ILE A 358 -6.32 -3.64 8.77
CA ILE A 358 -5.91 -5.02 8.47
C ILE A 358 -6.02 -5.88 9.73
N ALA A 359 -5.47 -5.42 10.84
CA ALA A 359 -5.50 -6.15 12.11
C ALA A 359 -6.94 -6.39 12.60
N ALA A 360 -7.75 -5.34 12.64
CA ALA A 360 -9.14 -5.42 13.09
C ALA A 360 -9.99 -6.29 12.15
N GLY A 361 -9.80 -6.17 10.83
CA GLY A 361 -10.54 -6.96 9.85
C GLY A 361 -10.20 -8.45 9.92
N SER A 362 -8.91 -8.80 9.99
CA SER A 362 -8.49 -10.20 10.15
C SER A 362 -8.98 -10.81 11.47
N LEU A 363 -8.93 -10.04 12.57
CA LEU A 363 -9.46 -10.51 13.86
C LEU A 363 -10.98 -10.71 13.80
N THR A 364 -11.71 -9.71 13.30
CA THR A 364 -13.18 -9.76 13.18
C THR A 364 -13.61 -10.92 12.28
N GLY A 365 -12.95 -11.11 11.13
CA GLY A 365 -13.23 -12.20 10.21
C GLY A 365 -13.01 -13.58 10.84
N GLY A 366 -11.96 -13.73 11.67
CA GLY A 366 -11.70 -14.97 12.41
C GLY A 366 -12.77 -15.28 13.44
N LEU A 367 -13.20 -14.28 14.20
CA LEU A 367 -14.29 -14.43 15.17
C LEU A 367 -15.62 -14.79 14.49
N ILE A 368 -15.90 -14.20 13.32
CA ILE A 368 -17.08 -14.53 12.53
C ILE A 368 -16.98 -15.95 11.98
N LEU A 369 -15.83 -16.35 11.46
CA LEU A 369 -15.61 -17.69 10.94
C LEU A 369 -15.83 -18.76 12.03
N GLU A 370 -15.32 -18.54 13.26
CA GLU A 370 -15.50 -19.45 14.39
C GLU A 370 -16.94 -19.47 14.92
N GLY A 371 -17.61 -18.31 14.99
CA GLY A 371 -18.92 -18.19 15.62
C GLY A 371 -20.09 -18.40 14.67
N SER A 372 -20.00 -17.92 13.43
CA SER A 372 -21.12 -17.87 12.47
C SER A 372 -20.84 -18.61 11.15
N GLY A 373 -19.61 -19.08 10.96
CA GLY A 373 -19.19 -19.77 9.75
C GLY A 373 -18.80 -18.83 8.59
N ALA A 374 -18.30 -19.43 7.50
CA ALA A 374 -17.78 -18.70 6.36
C ALA A 374 -18.84 -17.90 5.59
N ASP A 375 -20.08 -18.34 5.59
CA ASP A 375 -21.21 -17.69 4.88
C ASP A 375 -21.54 -16.29 5.42
N ALA A 376 -21.15 -15.98 6.66
CA ALA A 376 -21.38 -14.67 7.28
C ALA A 376 -20.34 -13.62 6.85
N LEU A 377 -19.19 -14.02 6.29
CA LEU A 377 -18.10 -13.10 5.89
C LEU A 377 -18.53 -12.09 4.83
N PRO A 378 -19.17 -12.47 3.70
CA PRO A 378 -19.62 -11.52 2.68
C PRO A 378 -20.63 -10.51 3.23
N TRP A 379 -21.55 -10.93 4.11
CA TRP A 379 -22.56 -10.04 4.70
C TRP A 379 -21.97 -9.00 5.62
N THR A 380 -21.00 -9.37 6.45
CA THR A 380 -20.28 -8.44 7.31
C THR A 380 -19.49 -7.43 6.46
N THR A 381 -18.81 -7.90 5.41
CA THR A 381 -18.11 -7.03 4.47
C THR A 381 -19.08 -6.09 3.75
N PHE A 382 -20.23 -6.59 3.28
CA PHE A 382 -21.28 -5.79 2.66
C PHE A 382 -21.74 -4.64 3.57
N LEU A 383 -22.00 -4.94 4.85
CA LEU A 383 -22.41 -3.93 5.82
C LEU A 383 -21.32 -2.85 6.00
N LEU A 384 -20.07 -3.23 6.20
CA LEU A 384 -18.96 -2.29 6.40
C LEU A 384 -18.69 -1.44 5.15
N VAL A 385 -18.78 -2.02 3.96
CA VAL A 385 -18.65 -1.29 2.69
C VAL A 385 -19.82 -0.33 2.50
N THR A 386 -21.03 -0.70 2.88
CA THR A 386 -22.21 0.18 2.84
C THR A 386 -22.05 1.37 3.79
N VAL A 387 -21.52 1.14 5.01
CA VAL A 387 -21.14 2.22 5.94
C VAL A 387 -20.09 3.13 5.29
N THR A 388 -19.05 2.55 4.69
CA THR A 388 -18.01 3.31 3.99
C THR A 388 -18.60 4.18 2.86
N LEU A 389 -19.47 3.60 2.04
CA LEU A 389 -20.19 4.29 0.95
C LEU A 389 -21.01 5.47 1.51
N THR A 390 -21.71 5.26 2.62
CA THR A 390 -22.50 6.30 3.29
C THR A 390 -21.62 7.44 3.81
N ILE A 391 -20.48 7.13 4.43
CA ILE A 391 -19.52 8.15 4.90
C ILE A 391 -18.99 8.98 3.71
N VAL A 392 -18.62 8.35 2.60
CA VAL A 392 -18.16 9.05 1.40
C VAL A 392 -19.29 9.89 0.78
N ALA A 393 -20.52 9.37 0.75
CA ALA A 393 -21.68 10.09 0.25
C ALA A 393 -22.02 11.32 1.10
N ALA A 394 -21.92 11.23 2.41
CA ALA A 394 -22.13 12.34 3.35
C ALA A 394 -20.97 13.34 3.34
N GLY A 395 -19.74 12.89 3.14
CA GLY A 395 -18.49 13.66 3.25
C GLY A 395 -18.24 14.70 2.14
N ARG A 396 -19.30 15.24 1.52
CA ARG A 396 -19.22 16.15 0.35
C ARG A 396 -18.48 17.46 0.60
N ARG A 397 -18.52 17.99 1.81
CA ARG A 397 -18.09 19.38 2.08
C ARG A 397 -16.58 19.51 2.32
N HIS A 398 -15.95 18.55 2.99
CA HIS A 398 -14.58 18.71 3.48
C HIS A 398 -13.62 17.58 3.07
N ALA A 399 -14.11 16.34 2.92
CA ALA A 399 -13.26 15.18 2.65
C ALA A 399 -13.25 14.75 1.18
N PHE A 400 -14.42 14.79 0.52
CA PHE A 400 -14.58 14.30 -0.86
C PHE A 400 -15.35 15.33 -1.72
N PRO A 401 -14.75 16.50 -2.07
CA PRO A 401 -15.40 17.52 -2.87
C PRO A 401 -15.67 17.03 -4.29
N SER A 402 -16.75 17.53 -4.93
CA SER A 402 -17.15 17.15 -6.29
C SER A 402 -16.27 17.76 -7.40
N ARG A 403 -15.48 18.80 -7.09
CA ARG A 403 -14.48 19.44 -7.98
C ARG A 403 -13.17 19.64 -7.22
N ARG A 404 -12.03 19.47 -7.89
CA ARG A 404 -10.74 19.83 -7.32
C ARG A 404 -10.69 21.33 -7.03
N ARG A 405 -10.15 21.71 -5.86
CA ARG A 405 -9.98 23.10 -5.41
C ARG A 405 -8.98 23.94 -6.23
N THR A 406 -8.37 23.41 -7.26
CA THR A 406 -7.24 24.00 -8.00
C THR A 406 -7.63 25.19 -8.88
N GLU A 407 -8.91 25.48 -9.11
CA GLU A 407 -9.31 26.59 -9.99
C GLU A 407 -9.51 27.95 -9.28
N LEU A 408 -9.36 28.05 -7.96
CA LEU A 408 -9.65 29.29 -7.25
C LEU A 408 -8.42 30.15 -6.89
N SER A 409 -7.19 29.70 -7.21
CA SER A 409 -5.98 30.47 -6.92
C SER A 409 -5.40 31.26 -8.10
N THR A 410 -6.02 31.21 -9.29
CA THR A 410 -5.54 31.91 -10.49
C THR A 410 -6.28 33.22 -10.81
N VAL A 411 -7.22 33.64 -9.96
CA VAL A 411 -7.75 35.01 -10.09
C VAL A 411 -6.85 35.93 -9.24
N GLY A 412 -5.76 36.36 -9.86
CA GLY A 412 -4.91 37.43 -9.33
C GLY A 412 -5.72 38.72 -9.09
N PRO A 413 -5.30 39.57 -8.18
CA PRO A 413 -6.00 40.82 -7.90
C PRO A 413 -6.09 41.66 -9.18
N ARG A 414 -7.32 42.00 -9.58
CA ARG A 414 -7.55 42.98 -10.65
C ARG A 414 -6.80 44.24 -10.25
N SER A 415 -5.81 44.64 -11.05
CA SER A 415 -5.16 45.93 -10.96
C SER A 415 -6.22 47.01 -11.20
N THR A 416 -6.68 47.65 -10.14
CA THR A 416 -7.41 48.92 -10.26
C THR A 416 -6.44 49.95 -10.77
N GLY A 417 -6.53 50.21 -12.07
CA GLY A 417 -5.81 51.28 -12.74
C GLY A 417 -6.20 52.64 -12.14
N GLY A 418 -5.33 53.16 -11.30
CA GLY A 418 -5.39 54.53 -10.85
C GLY A 418 -5.03 55.45 -12.05
N ARG A 419 -6.03 56.17 -12.58
CA ARG A 419 -5.80 57.30 -13.47
C ARG A 419 -5.05 58.39 -12.69
N VAL A 420 -3.82 58.61 -13.01
CA VAL A 420 -3.13 59.83 -12.64
C VAL A 420 -3.65 60.94 -13.59
N ARG A 421 -4.44 61.88 -13.03
CA ARG A 421 -4.71 63.17 -13.70
C ARG A 421 -3.48 64.05 -13.51
N HIS A 422 -2.83 64.41 -14.59
CA HIS A 422 -2.02 65.60 -14.68
C HIS A 422 -2.98 66.81 -14.82
N GLY A 423 -2.91 67.75 -13.89
CA GLY A 423 -3.45 69.09 -13.93
C GLY A 423 -2.33 70.03 -13.54
N GLU A 424 -1.99 70.91 -14.49
CA GLU A 424 -1.32 72.20 -14.43
C GLU A 424 -0.24 72.47 -13.38
#